data_39096f5e781666af9b84364e6a61a434
#
_entry.id   39096f5e781666af9b84364e6a61a434
#
_cell.length_a   1.000
_cell.length_b   1.000
_cell.length_c   1.000
_cell.angle_alpha   90.00
_cell.angle_beta   90.00
_cell.angle_gamma   90.00
#
_symmetry.space_group_name_H-M   'P 1'
#
loop_
_entity.id
_entity.type
_entity.pdbx_description
1 polymer ?
#
loop_
_entity_poly.entity_id
_entity_poly.type
_entity_poly.pdbx_seq_one_letter_code
_entity_poly.pdbx_strand_id
1 'polypeptide(L)' 'MSEMVKIWLAEMVHREIEQVNGTISNNCLWLHSSESAEEAEMFTANIASLEEYKSTLLEMKKQVEEEGHINV' A
#
# COMPACT_ATOMS: atom_id res chain seq x y z
N MET A 1 -14.43 19.59 -3.92
CA MET A 1 -13.28 19.13 -4.71
C MET A 1 -13.65 19.10 -6.19
N SER A 2 -12.81 19.65 -7.06
CA SER A 2 -13.09 19.62 -8.49
C SER A 2 -12.97 18.20 -9.03
N GLU A 3 -13.63 17.93 -10.14
CA GLU A 3 -13.61 16.61 -10.76
C GLU A 3 -12.19 16.21 -11.20
N MET A 4 -11.42 17.16 -11.71
CA MET A 4 -10.02 16.90 -12.10
C MET A 4 -9.14 16.55 -10.91
N VAL A 5 -9.29 17.25 -9.81
CA VAL A 5 -8.52 16.97 -8.58
C VAL A 5 -8.89 15.61 -8.03
N LYS A 6 -10.16 15.26 -8.08
CA LYS A 6 -10.65 13.95 -7.63
C LYS A 6 -10.02 12.81 -8.45
N ILE A 7 -10.01 12.97 -9.78
CA ILE A 7 -9.41 11.98 -10.68
C ILE A 7 -7.92 11.84 -10.42
N TRP A 8 -7.23 12.98 -10.26
CA TRP A 8 -5.79 13.00 -9.99
C TRP A 8 -5.46 12.30 -8.66
N LEU A 9 -6.23 12.58 -7.60
CA LEU A 9 -6.03 11.95 -6.31
C LEU A 9 -6.26 10.44 -6.38
N ALA A 10 -7.32 10.02 -7.07
CA ALA A 10 -7.63 8.61 -7.25
C ALA A 10 -6.48 7.88 -7.98
N GLU A 11 -5.91 8.50 -9.01
CA GLU A 11 -4.77 7.93 -9.73
C GLU A 11 -3.52 7.84 -8.87
N MET A 12 -3.24 8.88 -8.08
CA MET A 12 -2.09 8.87 -7.18
C MET A 12 -2.19 7.74 -6.16
N VAL A 13 -3.35 7.60 -5.54
CA VAL A 13 -3.58 6.55 -4.54
C VAL A 13 -3.48 5.19 -5.20
N HIS A 14 -4.04 5.02 -6.39
CA HIS A 14 -3.97 3.77 -7.14
C HIS A 14 -2.53 3.35 -7.44
N ARG A 15 -1.70 4.29 -7.91
CA ARG A 15 -0.29 4.03 -8.21
C ARG A 15 0.47 3.63 -6.95
N GLU A 16 0.21 4.30 -5.85
CA GLU A 16 0.85 3.97 -4.57
C GLU A 16 0.47 2.56 -4.11
N ILE A 17 -0.80 2.17 -4.28
CA ILE A 17 -1.25 0.82 -3.95
C ILE A 17 -0.50 -0.20 -4.81
N GLU A 18 -0.34 0.05 -6.10
CA GLU A 18 0.40 -0.85 -6.98
C GLU A 18 1.86 -0.99 -6.55
N GLN A 19 2.51 0.12 -6.19
CA GLN A 19 3.89 0.08 -5.70
C GLN A 19 4.00 -0.71 -4.40
N VAL A 20 3.09 -0.50 -3.46
CA VAL A 20 3.06 -1.23 -2.20
C VAL A 20 2.87 -2.73 -2.46
N ASN A 21 1.95 -3.10 -3.36
CA ASN A 21 1.73 -4.49 -3.72
C ASN A 21 3.01 -5.13 -4.29
N GLY A 22 3.73 -4.41 -5.14
CA GLY A 22 5.01 -4.88 -5.69
C GLY A 22 6.05 -5.08 -4.59
N THR A 23 6.13 -4.15 -3.64
CA THR A 23 7.06 -4.25 -2.52
C THR A 23 6.70 -5.41 -1.60
N ILE A 24 5.42 -5.63 -1.35
CA ILE A 24 4.96 -6.78 -0.56
C ILE A 24 5.37 -8.08 -1.25
N SER A 25 5.13 -8.17 -2.56
CA SER A 25 5.51 -9.37 -3.33
C SER A 25 7.00 -9.64 -3.25
N ASN A 26 7.83 -8.61 -3.39
CA ASN A 26 9.29 -8.75 -3.28
C ASN A 26 9.69 -9.23 -1.87
N ASN A 27 9.10 -8.68 -0.84
CA ASN A 27 9.40 -9.11 0.54
C ASN A 27 8.93 -10.55 0.78
N CYS A 28 7.83 -10.98 0.18
CA CYS A 28 7.38 -12.37 0.26
C CYS A 28 8.39 -13.32 -0.39
N LEU A 29 8.92 -12.94 -1.56
CA LEU A 29 9.96 -13.74 -2.22
C LEU A 29 11.22 -13.82 -1.38
N TRP A 30 11.67 -12.70 -0.82
CA TRP A 30 12.85 -12.65 0.03
C TRP A 30 12.65 -13.45 1.32
N LEU A 31 11.45 -13.37 1.92
CA LEU A 31 11.11 -14.17 3.08
C LEU A 31 11.23 -15.67 2.77
N HIS A 32 10.69 -16.07 1.61
CA HIS A 32 10.71 -17.48 1.19
C HIS A 32 12.14 -18.00 0.97
N SER A 33 13.04 -17.13 0.53
CA SER A 33 14.44 -17.50 0.27
C SER A 33 15.39 -17.06 1.39
N SER A 34 14.88 -16.59 2.53
CA SER A 34 15.73 -16.17 3.64
C SER A 34 16.50 -17.34 4.23
N GLU A 35 17.73 -17.08 4.63
CA GLU A 35 18.64 -18.11 5.13
C GLU A 35 18.77 -18.12 6.66
N SER A 36 18.23 -17.10 7.32
CA SER A 36 18.31 -17.00 8.78
C SER A 36 16.98 -16.59 9.36
N ALA A 37 16.78 -16.90 10.66
CA ALA A 37 15.59 -16.49 11.39
C ALA A 37 15.50 -14.95 11.48
N GLU A 38 16.63 -14.27 11.61
CA GLU A 38 16.65 -12.81 11.69
C GLU A 38 16.16 -12.17 10.39
N GLU A 39 16.61 -12.69 9.25
CA GLU A 39 16.13 -12.21 7.95
C GLU A 39 14.64 -12.47 7.80
N ALA A 40 14.18 -13.66 8.18
CA ALA A 40 12.76 -14.01 8.09
C ALA A 40 11.92 -13.07 8.95
N GLU A 41 12.35 -12.77 10.15
CA GLU A 41 11.64 -11.83 11.04
C GLU A 41 11.59 -10.43 10.45
N MET A 42 12.69 -9.97 9.86
CA MET A 42 12.75 -8.65 9.23
C MET A 42 11.76 -8.54 8.08
N PHE A 43 11.75 -9.53 7.17
CA PHE A 43 10.83 -9.50 6.04
C PHE A 43 9.37 -9.63 6.49
N THR A 44 9.10 -10.45 7.49
CA THR A 44 7.76 -10.59 8.06
C THR A 44 7.28 -9.26 8.64
N ALA A 45 8.14 -8.55 9.37
CA ALA A 45 7.81 -7.24 9.92
C ALA A 45 7.55 -6.21 8.82
N ASN A 46 8.37 -6.23 7.75
CA ASN A 46 8.19 -5.35 6.61
C ASN A 46 6.84 -5.60 5.93
N ILE A 47 6.48 -6.86 5.73
CA ILE A 47 5.21 -7.23 5.11
C ILE A 47 4.04 -6.73 5.97
N ALA A 48 4.11 -6.92 7.29
CA ALA A 48 3.05 -6.47 8.19
C ALA A 48 2.86 -4.95 8.12
N SER A 49 3.96 -4.19 8.12
CA SER A 49 3.91 -2.73 8.00
C SER A 49 3.34 -2.28 6.65
N LEU A 50 3.73 -2.96 5.58
CA LEU A 50 3.25 -2.65 4.24
C LEU A 50 1.76 -2.97 4.08
N GLU A 51 1.29 -4.06 4.68
CA GLU A 51 -0.13 -4.42 4.67
C GLU A 51 -0.97 -3.37 5.41
N GLU A 52 -0.46 -2.86 6.52
CA GLU A 52 -1.12 -1.81 7.28
C GLU A 52 -1.19 -0.52 6.46
N TYR A 53 -0.09 -0.13 5.82
CA TYR A 53 -0.06 1.02 4.94
C TYR A 53 -1.03 0.85 3.77
N LYS A 54 -1.05 -0.33 3.17
CA LYS A 54 -1.98 -0.65 2.07
C LYS A 54 -3.44 -0.46 2.51
N SER A 55 -3.79 -0.92 3.72
CA SER A 55 -5.14 -0.74 4.27
C SER A 55 -5.50 0.74 4.34
N THR A 56 -4.56 1.58 4.78
CA THR A 56 -4.76 3.03 4.84
C THR A 56 -5.00 3.60 3.43
N LEU A 57 -4.21 3.17 2.45
CA LEU A 57 -4.37 3.62 1.07
C LEU A 57 -5.71 3.20 0.48
N LEU A 58 -6.17 1.98 0.77
CA LEU A 58 -7.46 1.50 0.29
C LEU A 58 -8.60 2.32 0.89
N GLU A 59 -8.49 2.73 2.16
CA GLU A 59 -9.47 3.59 2.79
C GLU A 59 -9.48 4.99 2.16
N MET A 60 -8.30 5.54 1.87
CA MET A 60 -8.17 6.82 1.17
C MET A 60 -8.81 6.76 -0.21
N LYS A 61 -8.56 5.68 -0.95
CA LYS A 61 -9.15 5.46 -2.27
C LYS A 61 -10.67 5.44 -2.19
N LYS A 62 -11.21 4.74 -1.21
CA LYS A 62 -12.64 4.66 -1.00
C LYS A 62 -13.23 6.04 -0.71
N GLN A 63 -12.58 6.83 0.13
CA GLN A 63 -13.03 8.18 0.45
C GLN A 63 -13.05 9.08 -0.78
N VAL A 64 -12.01 9.01 -1.63
CA VAL A 64 -11.96 9.80 -2.86
C VAL A 64 -13.08 9.39 -3.81
N GLU A 65 -13.31 8.09 -3.99
CA GLU A 65 -14.32 7.58 -4.92
C GLU A 65 -15.75 7.83 -4.44
N GLU A 66 -16.01 7.69 -3.15
CA GLU A 66 -17.37 7.82 -2.60
C GLU A 66 -17.71 9.24 -2.16
N GLU A 67 -16.77 9.91 -1.50
CA GLU A 67 -17.01 11.20 -0.89
C GLU A 67 -16.38 12.36 -1.65
N GLY A 68 -15.48 12.07 -2.56
CA GLY A 68 -14.79 13.07 -3.36
C GLY A 68 -13.71 13.85 -2.63
N HIS A 69 -13.30 13.40 -1.43
CA HIS A 69 -12.20 14.02 -0.68
C HIS A 69 -11.54 13.00 0.24
N ILE A 70 -10.38 13.36 0.76
CA ILE A 70 -9.64 12.54 1.69
C ILE A 70 -9.74 13.15 3.09
N ASN A 71 -10.20 12.37 4.06
CA ASN A 71 -10.22 12.75 5.46
C ASN A 71 -8.91 12.28 6.11
N VAL A 72 -8.07 13.21 6.46
CA VAL A 72 -6.80 12.90 7.11
C VAL A 72 -6.73 13.55 8.48
#